data_40a188fb7e2ca9a3ecef654dd6e7e44c
#
_entry.id   40a188fb7e2ca9a3ecef654dd6e7e44c
#
_cell.length_a   1.000
_cell.length_b   1.000
_cell.length_c   1.000
_cell.angle_alpha   90.00
_cell.angle_beta   90.00
_cell.angle_gamma   90.00
#
_symmetry.space_group_name_H-M   'P 1'
#
loop_
_entity.id
_entity.type
_entity.pdbx_description
1 polymer ?
#
loop_
_entity_poly.entity_id
_entity_poly.type
_entity_poly.pdbx_seq_one_letter_code
_entity_poly.pdbx_strand_id
1 'polypeptide(L)'
;MRERLKRRTVPLIGSTLFVLIGVFTTTWGPTHLMHRAEWALPYDLWGTLDATVRLSHGNVGGIYAPGTGLISLPGAAVILLPCAALINALGLSLQLPGPHNLHPAVWLVAGPYQMAISCVTLFAADALAERLGVSWWKRALLQVASLGILWSPSPRWGHPEDAFALGMLLYALLAQSNGRIALAGWLTGCAVCVQPLVLLALPVQLALLPWRRMLPFLVRGALPSAVLLAAAAIANWHDTYLSVTSQPNSPVINHPTVWTSLAPQMANQNVAAGPFRLATIVLACLCAFAVRRRWQAQAQPPGRAGRPGPGRPEPGALEWPAALLADVAWWVAFTLALRSFFEPVMVSYYPWPPMAVALIPAAALGWRRLWLAGLLAGGLTGAAQGPSHAVWIWWVPLVAGLVILLALCYPARVTRPEPLLAPSEATT
;
A
#
# COMPACT_ATOMS: atom_id res chain seq x y z
N MET A 1 -1.64 -11.16 -27.09
CA MET A 1 -1.52 -11.84 -25.78
C MET A 1 -0.07 -12.19 -25.45
N ARG A 2 0.72 -12.86 -26.31
CA ARG A 2 2.13 -13.25 -26.06
C ARG A 2 3.07 -12.08 -25.68
N GLU A 3 2.98 -10.92 -26.35
CA GLU A 3 3.81 -9.77 -26.01
C GLU A 3 3.48 -9.14 -24.65
N ARG A 4 2.21 -9.12 -24.27
CA ARG A 4 1.81 -8.64 -22.94
C ARG A 4 2.31 -9.56 -21.83
N LEU A 5 2.29 -10.87 -22.04
CA LEU A 5 2.87 -11.85 -21.13
C LEU A 5 4.38 -11.66 -21.00
N LYS A 6 5.11 -11.46 -22.12
CA LYS A 6 6.55 -11.17 -22.09
C LYS A 6 6.88 -9.91 -21.25
N ARG A 7 6.05 -8.87 -21.33
CA ARG A 7 6.24 -7.64 -20.55
C ARG A 7 6.06 -7.86 -19.03
N ARG A 8 5.26 -8.86 -18.63
CA ARG A 8 4.95 -9.17 -17.21
C ARG A 8 5.65 -10.43 -16.71
N THR A 9 6.64 -10.94 -17.42
CA THR A 9 7.40 -12.12 -17.01
C THR A 9 8.11 -11.91 -15.68
N VAL A 10 8.69 -10.73 -15.45
CA VAL A 10 9.41 -10.42 -14.20
C VAL A 10 8.50 -10.52 -12.97
N PRO A 11 7.37 -9.79 -12.87
CA PRO A 11 6.48 -9.93 -11.70
C PRO A 11 5.80 -11.31 -11.64
N LEU A 12 5.56 -11.98 -12.78
CA LEU A 12 4.98 -13.31 -12.77
C LEU A 12 5.94 -14.34 -12.12
N ILE A 13 7.20 -14.35 -12.53
CA ILE A 13 8.22 -15.22 -11.92
C ILE A 13 8.37 -14.89 -10.44
N GLY A 14 8.50 -13.58 -10.10
CA GLY A 14 8.61 -13.14 -8.71
C GLY A 14 7.43 -13.60 -7.86
N SER A 15 6.21 -13.44 -8.35
CA SER A 15 4.99 -13.85 -7.66
C SER A 15 4.91 -15.38 -7.48
N THR A 16 5.26 -16.14 -8.52
CA THR A 16 5.30 -17.61 -8.44
C THR A 16 6.29 -18.07 -7.39
N LEU A 17 7.50 -17.50 -7.40
CA LEU A 17 8.53 -17.82 -6.40
C LEU A 17 8.07 -17.44 -4.99
N PHE A 18 7.42 -16.28 -4.83
CA PHE A 18 6.91 -15.83 -3.54
C PHE A 18 5.88 -16.80 -2.96
N VAL A 19 4.92 -17.23 -3.76
CA VAL A 19 3.89 -18.19 -3.33
C VAL A 19 4.53 -19.54 -3.01
N LEU A 20 5.40 -20.05 -3.88
CA LEU A 20 6.06 -21.35 -3.65
C LEU A 20 6.96 -21.32 -2.41
N ILE A 21 7.82 -20.31 -2.27
CA ILE A 21 8.69 -20.17 -1.10
C ILE A 21 7.84 -19.98 0.15
N GLY A 22 6.81 -19.14 0.08
CA GLY A 22 5.91 -18.87 1.22
C GLY A 22 5.21 -20.15 1.69
N VAL A 23 4.63 -20.92 0.78
CA VAL A 23 4.00 -22.21 1.12
C VAL A 23 5.04 -23.17 1.71
N PHE A 24 6.20 -23.32 1.05
CA PHE A 24 7.24 -24.23 1.51
C PHE A 24 7.76 -23.86 2.91
N THR A 25 8.10 -22.60 3.14
CA THR A 25 8.67 -22.16 4.43
C THR A 25 7.65 -22.16 5.56
N THR A 26 6.38 -21.96 5.27
CA THR A 26 5.32 -22.03 6.28
C THR A 26 4.88 -23.46 6.60
N THR A 27 5.11 -24.41 5.68
CA THR A 27 4.78 -25.84 5.90
C THR A 27 5.95 -26.67 6.40
N TRP A 28 7.19 -26.28 6.07
CA TRP A 28 8.40 -27.07 6.32
C TRP A 28 9.50 -26.29 7.05
N GLY A 29 9.24 -25.00 7.37
CA GLY A 29 10.23 -24.16 8.02
C GLY A 29 10.64 -24.68 9.40
N PRO A 30 11.92 -24.56 9.79
CA PRO A 30 12.36 -24.93 11.14
C PRO A 30 11.64 -24.06 12.17
N THR A 31 10.89 -24.72 13.02
CA THR A 31 10.08 -24.15 14.12
C THR A 31 10.84 -23.18 15.02
N HIS A 32 12.16 -23.27 15.04
CA HIS A 32 13.05 -22.51 15.92
C HIS A 32 13.36 -21.07 15.44
N LEU A 33 13.25 -20.77 14.15
CA LEU A 33 13.51 -19.43 13.59
C LEU A 33 12.24 -18.58 13.45
N MET A 34 11.09 -19.22 13.37
CA MET A 34 9.80 -18.58 13.28
C MET A 34 8.84 -19.27 14.25
N HIS A 35 8.71 -18.80 15.46
CA HIS A 35 7.87 -19.38 16.52
C HIS A 35 6.38 -19.64 16.18
N ARG A 36 5.98 -19.61 14.90
CA ARG A 36 4.62 -19.81 14.42
C ARG A 36 4.54 -20.46 13.03
N ALA A 37 5.55 -21.19 12.61
CA ALA A 37 5.63 -21.65 11.22
C ALA A 37 4.81 -22.92 10.91
N GLU A 38 4.18 -23.52 11.88
CA GLU A 38 3.48 -24.78 11.68
C GLU A 38 2.03 -24.55 11.28
N TRP A 39 1.77 -24.21 9.99
CA TRP A 39 0.42 -24.27 9.41
C TRP A 39 -0.67 -23.51 10.23
N ALA A 40 -0.25 -22.56 11.04
CA ALA A 40 -1.14 -21.73 11.82
C ALA A 40 -1.61 -20.53 10.98
N LEU A 41 -2.89 -20.23 11.02
CA LEU A 41 -3.38 -18.97 10.49
C LEU A 41 -2.83 -17.82 11.34
N PRO A 42 -2.21 -16.78 10.74
CA PRO A 42 -1.93 -15.55 11.47
C PRO A 42 -3.21 -14.98 12.10
N TYR A 43 -3.08 -14.38 13.27
CA TYR A 43 -4.24 -13.86 14.02
C TYR A 43 -5.10 -12.91 13.18
N ASP A 44 -4.47 -11.97 12.48
CA ASP A 44 -5.18 -10.94 11.74
C ASP A 44 -5.85 -11.53 10.47
N LEU A 45 -5.19 -12.49 9.81
CA LEU A 45 -5.82 -13.24 8.70
C LEU A 45 -7.01 -14.05 9.19
N TRP A 46 -6.90 -14.70 10.36
CA TRP A 46 -8.00 -15.46 10.94
C TRP A 46 -9.22 -14.57 11.16
N GLY A 47 -9.04 -13.38 11.74
CA GLY A 47 -10.15 -12.45 11.99
C GLY A 47 -10.84 -11.99 10.70
N THR A 48 -10.07 -11.68 9.66
CA THR A 48 -10.61 -11.29 8.35
C THR A 48 -11.31 -12.48 7.66
N LEU A 49 -10.78 -13.70 7.79
CA LEU A 49 -11.40 -14.91 7.25
C LEU A 49 -12.69 -15.25 7.99
N ASP A 50 -12.77 -15.07 9.32
CA ASP A 50 -14.03 -15.29 10.07
C ASP A 50 -15.14 -14.36 9.57
N ALA A 51 -14.84 -13.08 9.37
CA ALA A 51 -15.78 -12.15 8.76
C ALA A 51 -16.17 -12.60 7.33
N THR A 52 -15.21 -13.11 6.54
CA THR A 52 -15.47 -13.61 5.19
C THR A 52 -16.36 -14.84 5.19
N VAL A 53 -16.16 -15.77 6.12
CA VAL A 53 -17.03 -16.96 6.29
C VAL A 53 -18.46 -16.55 6.58
N ARG A 54 -18.66 -15.59 7.50
CA ARG A 54 -19.98 -15.04 7.80
C ARG A 54 -20.63 -14.41 6.57
N LEU A 55 -19.85 -13.62 5.83
CA LEU A 55 -20.29 -12.98 4.59
C LEU A 55 -20.66 -14.02 3.51
N SER A 56 -19.89 -15.11 3.38
CA SER A 56 -20.15 -16.19 2.42
C SER A 56 -21.47 -16.93 2.70
N HIS A 57 -21.92 -16.93 3.92
CA HIS A 57 -23.24 -17.46 4.34
C HIS A 57 -24.37 -16.41 4.28
N GLY A 58 -24.12 -15.24 3.68
CA GLY A 58 -25.11 -14.16 3.57
C GLY A 58 -25.31 -13.35 4.86
N ASN A 59 -24.55 -13.62 5.93
CA ASN A 59 -24.64 -12.89 7.19
C ASN A 59 -23.81 -11.57 7.10
N VAL A 60 -24.33 -10.59 6.37
CA VAL A 60 -23.71 -9.28 6.19
C VAL A 60 -23.59 -8.52 7.51
N GLY A 61 -24.61 -8.61 8.39
CA GLY A 61 -24.59 -7.97 9.70
C GLY A 61 -23.61 -8.59 10.69
N GLY A 62 -23.19 -9.83 10.44
CA GLY A 62 -22.25 -10.56 11.29
C GLY A 62 -20.79 -10.26 11.07
N ILE A 63 -20.40 -9.49 10.02
CA ILE A 63 -18.99 -9.23 9.70
C ILE A 63 -18.28 -8.41 10.77
N TYR A 64 -19.02 -7.59 11.51
CA TYR A 64 -18.54 -6.78 12.62
C TYR A 64 -19.08 -7.23 13.99
N ALA A 65 -19.69 -8.41 14.06
CA ALA A 65 -20.22 -8.92 15.33
C ALA A 65 -19.11 -9.07 16.39
N PRO A 66 -19.44 -8.98 17.69
CA PRO A 66 -18.49 -9.21 18.75
C PRO A 66 -17.74 -10.53 18.58
N GLY A 67 -16.42 -10.49 18.72
CA GLY A 67 -15.55 -11.66 18.54
C GLY A 67 -15.07 -11.89 17.11
N THR A 68 -15.54 -11.12 16.09
CA THR A 68 -14.87 -11.06 14.80
C THR A 68 -13.60 -10.22 14.91
N GLY A 69 -12.53 -10.64 14.23
CA GLY A 69 -11.28 -9.88 14.22
C GLY A 69 -11.17 -8.87 13.07
N LEU A 70 -12.27 -8.55 12.37
CA LEU A 70 -12.24 -7.60 11.27
C LEU A 70 -12.13 -6.17 11.80
N ILE A 71 -10.93 -5.59 11.68
CA ILE A 71 -10.60 -4.20 12.06
C ILE A 71 -10.48 -3.26 10.86
N SER A 72 -10.74 -3.75 9.65
CA SER A 72 -10.68 -2.99 8.41
C SER A 72 -12.08 -2.72 7.85
N LEU A 73 -12.15 -2.04 6.69
CA LEU A 73 -13.40 -1.87 5.97
C LEU A 73 -13.88 -3.20 5.35
N PRO A 74 -15.17 -3.33 5.01
CA PRO A 74 -15.75 -4.61 4.55
C PRO A 74 -15.07 -5.17 3.29
N GLY A 75 -14.41 -4.35 2.50
CA GLY A 75 -13.65 -4.78 1.33
C GLY A 75 -12.55 -5.79 1.64
N ALA A 76 -11.97 -5.75 2.85
CA ALA A 76 -10.99 -6.75 3.28
C ALA A 76 -11.61 -8.17 3.32
N ALA A 77 -12.82 -8.31 3.82
CA ALA A 77 -13.54 -9.58 3.76
C ALA A 77 -13.95 -9.96 2.33
N VAL A 78 -14.36 -8.98 1.51
CA VAL A 78 -14.78 -9.22 0.12
C VAL A 78 -13.66 -9.80 -0.73
N ILE A 79 -12.43 -9.33 -0.60
CA ILE A 79 -11.30 -9.87 -1.39
C ILE A 79 -10.94 -11.32 -1.03
N LEU A 80 -11.36 -11.79 0.14
CA LEU A 80 -11.15 -13.19 0.57
C LEU A 80 -12.34 -14.12 0.24
N LEU A 81 -13.47 -13.62 -0.28
CA LEU A 81 -14.61 -14.45 -0.67
C LEU A 81 -14.24 -15.60 -1.62
N PRO A 82 -13.38 -15.41 -2.65
CA PRO A 82 -12.97 -16.53 -3.50
C PRO A 82 -12.19 -17.61 -2.72
N CYS A 83 -11.43 -17.21 -1.69
CA CYS A 83 -10.76 -18.15 -0.79
C CYS A 83 -11.77 -19.00 0.00
N ALA A 84 -12.77 -18.36 0.59
CA ALA A 84 -13.84 -19.06 1.32
C ALA A 84 -14.63 -20.00 0.38
N ALA A 85 -14.95 -19.55 -0.83
CA ALA A 85 -15.61 -20.37 -1.84
C ALA A 85 -14.78 -21.60 -2.24
N LEU A 86 -13.46 -21.42 -2.38
CA LEU A 86 -12.55 -22.54 -2.70
C LEU A 86 -12.45 -23.54 -1.52
N ILE A 87 -12.36 -23.06 -0.29
CA ILE A 87 -12.39 -23.89 0.92
C ILE A 87 -13.65 -24.75 0.93
N ASN A 88 -14.81 -24.11 0.68
CA ASN A 88 -16.11 -24.81 0.63
C ASN A 88 -16.16 -25.82 -0.54
N ALA A 89 -15.72 -25.45 -1.73
CA ALA A 89 -15.70 -26.33 -2.91
C ALA A 89 -14.83 -27.55 -2.73
N LEU A 90 -13.77 -27.47 -1.91
CA LEU A 90 -12.90 -28.59 -1.55
C LEU A 90 -13.48 -29.43 -0.39
N GLY A 91 -14.67 -29.13 0.11
CA GLY A 91 -15.28 -29.84 1.22
C GLY A 91 -14.59 -29.60 2.56
N LEU A 92 -13.76 -28.55 2.68
CA LEU A 92 -13.10 -28.19 3.92
C LEU A 92 -14.07 -27.43 4.82
N SER A 93 -13.90 -27.57 6.14
CA SER A 93 -14.72 -26.84 7.09
C SER A 93 -14.40 -25.35 7.03
N LEU A 94 -15.46 -24.51 6.90
CA LEU A 94 -15.39 -23.06 7.09
C LEU A 94 -15.45 -22.65 8.57
N GLN A 95 -15.57 -23.60 9.49
CA GLN A 95 -15.46 -23.32 10.91
C GLN A 95 -13.98 -23.12 11.25
N LEU A 96 -13.61 -21.87 11.47
CA LEU A 96 -12.26 -21.50 11.86
C LEU A 96 -12.12 -21.64 13.37
N PRO A 97 -11.23 -22.51 13.86
CA PRO A 97 -11.21 -22.89 15.27
C PRO A 97 -10.53 -21.88 16.18
N GLY A 98 -9.91 -20.90 15.65
CA GLY A 98 -9.24 -19.87 16.42
C GLY A 98 -7.80 -19.60 15.96
N PRO A 99 -7.25 -18.47 16.40
CA PRO A 99 -6.01 -17.93 15.82
C PRO A 99 -4.74 -18.71 16.17
N HIS A 100 -4.78 -19.55 17.16
CA HIS A 100 -3.60 -20.32 17.62
C HIS A 100 -3.68 -21.81 17.30
N ASN A 101 -4.76 -22.24 16.67
CA ASN A 101 -4.92 -23.63 16.31
C ASN A 101 -4.31 -23.92 14.94
N LEU A 102 -3.66 -25.06 14.81
CA LEU A 102 -3.09 -25.54 13.57
C LEU A 102 -4.22 -26.03 12.65
N HIS A 103 -4.26 -25.50 11.43
CA HIS A 103 -5.27 -25.86 10.44
C HIS A 103 -4.63 -26.15 9.08
N PRO A 104 -3.98 -27.29 8.94
CA PRO A 104 -3.29 -27.64 7.73
C PRO A 104 -4.14 -27.53 6.46
N ALA A 105 -5.37 -28.05 6.52
CA ALA A 105 -6.27 -28.08 5.38
C ALA A 105 -6.69 -26.66 4.94
N VAL A 106 -7.12 -25.83 5.87
CA VAL A 106 -7.52 -24.43 5.59
C VAL A 106 -6.31 -23.61 5.16
N TRP A 107 -5.14 -23.81 5.79
CA TRP A 107 -3.91 -23.10 5.43
C TRP A 107 -3.44 -23.42 4.02
N LEU A 108 -3.60 -24.65 3.54
CA LEU A 108 -3.25 -25.04 2.17
C LEU A 108 -4.01 -24.24 1.10
N VAL A 109 -5.16 -23.67 1.45
CA VAL A 109 -5.93 -22.79 0.58
C VAL A 109 -5.67 -21.31 0.94
N ALA A 110 -5.84 -20.94 2.20
CA ALA A 110 -5.73 -19.55 2.64
C ALA A 110 -4.32 -18.98 2.49
N GLY A 111 -3.28 -19.76 2.80
CA GLY A 111 -1.89 -19.36 2.68
C GLY A 111 -1.49 -18.98 1.24
N PRO A 112 -1.58 -19.90 0.26
CA PRO A 112 -1.28 -19.59 -1.14
C PRO A 112 -2.15 -18.46 -1.69
N TYR A 113 -3.45 -18.43 -1.32
CA TYR A 113 -4.38 -17.42 -1.80
C TYR A 113 -3.96 -16.02 -1.32
N GLN A 114 -3.72 -15.84 -0.01
CA GLN A 114 -3.31 -14.54 0.53
C GLN A 114 -2.00 -14.03 -0.10
N MET A 115 -1.03 -14.93 -0.32
CA MET A 115 0.23 -14.59 -0.97
C MET A 115 0.01 -14.19 -2.43
N ALA A 116 -0.84 -14.91 -3.16
CA ALA A 116 -1.15 -14.62 -4.54
C ALA A 116 -1.82 -13.24 -4.72
N ILE A 117 -2.83 -12.91 -3.90
CA ILE A 117 -3.47 -11.59 -3.98
C ILE A 117 -2.54 -10.45 -3.54
N SER A 118 -1.64 -10.70 -2.60
CA SER A 118 -0.62 -9.74 -2.19
C SER A 118 0.34 -9.37 -3.34
N CYS A 119 0.56 -10.29 -4.28
CA CYS A 119 1.41 -10.06 -5.45
C CYS A 119 0.87 -8.99 -6.41
N VAL A 120 -0.39 -8.55 -6.29
CA VAL A 120 -0.93 -7.42 -7.08
C VAL A 120 -0.03 -6.18 -6.95
N THR A 121 0.57 -5.96 -5.76
CA THR A 121 1.55 -4.88 -5.54
C THR A 121 2.78 -5.03 -6.43
N LEU A 122 3.29 -6.25 -6.61
CA LEU A 122 4.47 -6.52 -7.45
C LEU A 122 4.20 -6.18 -8.91
N PHE A 123 3.02 -6.59 -9.43
CA PHE A 123 2.61 -6.26 -10.80
C PHE A 123 2.41 -4.76 -10.99
N ALA A 124 1.82 -4.08 -10.01
CA ALA A 124 1.57 -2.65 -10.06
C ALA A 124 2.88 -1.84 -9.99
N ALA A 125 3.81 -2.22 -9.09
CA ALA A 125 5.14 -1.61 -8.99
C ALA A 125 5.95 -1.79 -10.28
N ASP A 126 5.92 -3.00 -10.87
CA ASP A 126 6.54 -3.28 -12.15
C ASP A 126 5.97 -2.42 -13.29
N ALA A 127 4.63 -2.27 -13.34
CA ALA A 127 3.97 -1.45 -14.35
C ALA A 127 4.32 0.04 -14.22
N LEU A 128 4.41 0.57 -13.01
CA LEU A 128 4.87 1.94 -12.76
C LEU A 128 6.34 2.11 -13.12
N ALA A 129 7.22 1.17 -12.75
CA ALA A 129 8.63 1.20 -13.12
C ALA A 129 8.81 1.15 -14.66
N GLU A 130 8.01 0.34 -15.36
CA GLU A 130 7.98 0.33 -16.83
C GLU A 130 7.56 1.70 -17.39
N ARG A 131 6.53 2.33 -16.83
CA ARG A 131 6.05 3.67 -17.23
C ARG A 131 7.11 4.77 -16.97
N LEU A 132 7.98 4.56 -15.97
CA LEU A 132 9.14 5.40 -15.68
C LEU A 132 10.34 5.14 -16.62
N GLY A 133 10.24 4.20 -17.57
CA GLY A 133 11.33 3.83 -18.48
C GLY A 133 12.42 2.98 -17.84
N VAL A 134 12.14 2.35 -16.70
CA VAL A 134 13.13 1.50 -16.01
C VAL A 134 13.39 0.22 -16.82
N SER A 135 14.67 -0.07 -17.07
CA SER A 135 15.09 -1.26 -17.82
C SER A 135 14.68 -2.56 -17.10
N TRP A 136 14.52 -3.64 -17.87
CA TRP A 136 14.00 -4.92 -17.37
C TRP A 136 14.81 -5.49 -16.20
N TRP A 137 16.13 -5.41 -16.21
CA TRP A 137 16.99 -5.94 -15.16
C TRP A 137 16.88 -5.13 -13.84
N LYS A 138 16.68 -3.80 -13.92
CA LYS A 138 16.39 -2.97 -12.73
C LYS A 138 14.99 -3.29 -12.19
N ARG A 139 14.03 -3.60 -13.08
CA ARG A 139 12.70 -4.06 -12.68
C ARG A 139 12.80 -5.43 -11.98
N ALA A 140 13.67 -6.34 -12.45
CA ALA A 140 13.94 -7.59 -11.75
C ALA A 140 14.53 -7.36 -10.36
N LEU A 141 15.49 -6.44 -10.23
CA LEU A 141 16.06 -6.07 -8.93
C LEU A 141 15.01 -5.43 -8.01
N LEU A 142 14.14 -4.56 -8.55
CA LEU A 142 13.00 -4.00 -7.82
C LEU A 142 12.09 -5.12 -7.30
N GLN A 143 11.82 -6.14 -8.10
CA GLN A 143 11.00 -7.28 -7.68
C GLN A 143 11.65 -8.05 -6.53
N VAL A 144 12.96 -8.33 -6.60
CA VAL A 144 13.69 -9.00 -5.51
C VAL A 144 13.59 -8.22 -4.21
N ALA A 145 13.84 -6.90 -4.26
CA ALA A 145 13.69 -6.04 -3.09
C ALA A 145 12.25 -6.01 -2.56
N SER A 146 11.27 -5.89 -3.46
CA SER A 146 9.84 -5.87 -3.11
C SER A 146 9.37 -7.17 -2.49
N LEU A 147 9.84 -8.32 -2.98
CA LEU A 147 9.54 -9.65 -2.42
C LEU A 147 10.04 -9.77 -0.98
N GLY A 148 11.27 -9.34 -0.71
CA GLY A 148 11.85 -9.38 0.63
C GLY A 148 11.03 -8.62 1.67
N ILE A 149 10.56 -7.42 1.31
CA ILE A 149 9.75 -6.61 2.22
C ILE A 149 8.27 -7.04 2.28
N LEU A 150 7.72 -7.61 1.21
CA LEU A 150 6.34 -8.12 1.16
C LEU A 150 6.13 -9.32 2.09
N TRP A 151 7.22 -10.00 2.48
CA TRP A 151 7.17 -11.10 3.43
C TRP A 151 6.54 -10.70 4.77
N SER A 152 6.82 -9.48 5.23
CA SER A 152 6.32 -8.99 6.51
C SER A 152 4.78 -8.90 6.56
N PRO A 153 4.09 -8.09 5.72
CA PRO A 153 2.63 -7.97 5.82
C PRO A 153 1.89 -9.24 5.42
N SER A 154 2.36 -10.00 4.42
CA SER A 154 1.59 -11.12 3.87
C SER A 154 1.81 -12.42 4.64
N PRO A 155 2.83 -13.26 4.41
CA PRO A 155 2.90 -14.56 5.09
C PRO A 155 3.04 -14.45 6.62
N ARG A 156 3.79 -13.45 7.12
CA ARG A 156 4.12 -13.36 8.54
C ARG A 156 2.97 -12.83 9.40
N TRP A 157 2.36 -11.71 8.97
CA TRP A 157 1.33 -11.04 9.77
C TRP A 157 -0.09 -11.29 9.27
N GLY A 158 -0.25 -11.82 8.04
CA GLY A 158 -1.55 -12.17 7.50
C GLY A 158 -2.42 -10.97 7.11
N HIS A 159 -1.79 -9.93 6.56
CA HIS A 159 -2.44 -8.72 6.05
C HIS A 159 -2.42 -8.63 4.51
N PRO A 160 -3.07 -9.57 3.79
CA PRO A 160 -3.14 -9.49 2.33
C PRO A 160 -3.88 -8.25 1.84
N GLU A 161 -4.80 -7.71 2.65
CA GLU A 161 -5.56 -6.50 2.38
C GLU A 161 -4.65 -5.27 2.24
N ASP A 162 -3.60 -5.14 3.05
CA ASP A 162 -2.62 -4.05 2.93
C ASP A 162 -1.92 -4.09 1.57
N ALA A 163 -1.46 -5.28 1.19
CA ALA A 163 -0.76 -5.48 -0.08
C ALA A 163 -1.68 -5.28 -1.28
N PHE A 164 -2.90 -5.83 -1.24
CA PHE A 164 -3.87 -5.65 -2.30
C PHE A 164 -4.25 -4.18 -2.48
N ALA A 165 -4.56 -3.47 -1.38
CA ALA A 165 -4.91 -2.06 -1.42
C ALA A 165 -3.77 -1.19 -1.95
N LEU A 166 -2.52 -1.45 -1.54
CA LEU A 166 -1.37 -0.75 -2.09
C LEU A 166 -1.21 -1.01 -3.58
N GLY A 167 -1.37 -2.25 -4.04
CA GLY A 167 -1.35 -2.59 -5.46
C GLY A 167 -2.40 -1.83 -6.26
N MET A 168 -3.64 -1.75 -5.75
CA MET A 168 -4.72 -0.97 -6.37
C MET A 168 -4.42 0.52 -6.40
N LEU A 169 -3.84 1.08 -5.32
CA LEU A 169 -3.36 2.47 -5.28
C LEU A 169 -2.29 2.74 -6.35
N LEU A 170 -1.31 1.85 -6.50
CA LEU A 170 -0.27 1.99 -7.52
C LEU A 170 -0.86 1.92 -8.95
N TYR A 171 -1.84 1.04 -9.20
CA TYR A 171 -2.58 1.04 -10.46
C TYR A 171 -3.43 2.30 -10.64
N ALA A 172 -3.97 2.88 -9.55
CA ALA A 172 -4.66 4.17 -9.61
C ALA A 172 -3.72 5.30 -10.05
N LEU A 173 -2.49 5.34 -9.51
CA LEU A 173 -1.45 6.29 -9.95
C LEU A 173 -1.07 6.09 -11.40
N LEU A 174 -0.93 4.85 -11.85
CA LEU A 174 -0.66 4.52 -13.26
C LEU A 174 -1.82 4.96 -14.17
N ALA A 175 -3.07 4.71 -13.77
CA ALA A 175 -4.24 5.16 -14.52
C ALA A 175 -4.32 6.68 -14.60
N GLN A 176 -4.06 7.36 -13.47
CA GLN A 176 -4.04 8.82 -13.39
C GLN A 176 -2.92 9.40 -14.26
N SER A 177 -1.72 8.82 -14.24
CA SER A 177 -0.58 9.25 -15.07
C SER A 177 -0.82 9.08 -16.57
N ASN A 178 -1.74 8.20 -16.96
CA ASN A 178 -2.19 7.98 -18.33
C ASN A 178 -3.49 8.72 -18.68
N GLY A 179 -3.90 9.72 -17.87
CA GLY A 179 -5.10 10.51 -18.09
C GLY A 179 -6.44 9.79 -17.82
N ARG A 180 -6.42 8.54 -17.36
CA ARG A 180 -7.61 7.73 -17.09
C ARG A 180 -8.20 8.03 -15.70
N ILE A 181 -8.64 9.27 -15.49
CA ILE A 181 -9.03 9.79 -14.16
C ILE A 181 -10.22 9.01 -13.56
N ALA A 182 -11.20 8.61 -14.39
CA ALA A 182 -12.35 7.83 -13.90
C ALA A 182 -11.90 6.47 -13.35
N LEU A 183 -11.03 5.76 -14.08
CA LEU A 183 -10.47 4.48 -13.64
C LEU A 183 -9.62 4.67 -12.36
N ALA A 184 -8.80 5.73 -12.31
CA ALA A 184 -8.02 6.04 -11.11
C ALA A 184 -8.91 6.24 -9.88
N GLY A 185 -10.03 6.96 -10.01
CA GLY A 185 -10.99 7.14 -8.92
C GLY A 185 -11.57 5.82 -8.41
N TRP A 186 -12.00 4.93 -9.32
CA TRP A 186 -12.50 3.60 -8.96
C TRP A 186 -11.44 2.73 -8.28
N LEU A 187 -10.21 2.70 -8.82
CA LEU A 187 -9.10 1.93 -8.25
C LEU A 187 -8.71 2.45 -6.85
N THR A 188 -8.71 3.79 -6.67
CA THR A 188 -8.51 4.39 -5.34
C THR A 188 -9.64 4.00 -4.39
N GLY A 189 -10.90 4.01 -4.86
CA GLY A 189 -12.05 3.59 -4.06
C GLY A 189 -11.98 2.13 -3.63
N CYS A 190 -11.59 1.23 -4.53
CA CYS A 190 -11.36 -0.18 -4.20
C CYS A 190 -10.21 -0.32 -3.18
N ALA A 191 -9.12 0.43 -3.35
CA ALA A 191 -8.01 0.42 -2.39
C ALA A 191 -8.46 0.86 -0.99
N VAL A 192 -9.18 1.98 -0.88
CA VAL A 192 -9.73 2.51 0.38
C VAL A 192 -10.70 1.53 1.02
N CYS A 193 -11.59 0.94 0.21
CA CYS A 193 -12.58 -0.03 0.68
C CYS A 193 -11.95 -1.26 1.34
N VAL A 194 -10.77 -1.67 0.86
CA VAL A 194 -10.01 -2.80 1.41
C VAL A 194 -9.16 -2.35 2.60
N GLN A 195 -8.44 -1.23 2.49
CA GLN A 195 -7.56 -0.74 3.56
C GLN A 195 -7.53 0.79 3.60
N PRO A 196 -8.10 1.42 4.65
CA PRO A 196 -8.18 2.88 4.75
C PRO A 196 -6.84 3.61 4.80
N LEU A 197 -5.74 2.93 5.12
CA LEU A 197 -4.40 3.52 5.17
C LEU A 197 -4.05 4.28 3.89
N VAL A 198 -4.50 3.80 2.74
CA VAL A 198 -4.22 4.44 1.44
C VAL A 198 -4.86 5.82 1.29
N LEU A 199 -5.77 6.23 2.19
CA LEU A 199 -6.31 7.60 2.24
C LEU A 199 -5.22 8.65 2.44
N LEU A 200 -4.09 8.31 3.05
CA LEU A 200 -2.96 9.24 3.20
C LEU A 200 -2.35 9.66 1.86
N ALA A 201 -2.51 8.86 0.80
CA ALA A 201 -2.08 9.20 -0.55
C ALA A 201 -3.10 10.04 -1.33
N LEU A 202 -4.37 10.06 -0.90
CA LEU A 202 -5.46 10.74 -1.60
C LEU A 202 -5.23 12.25 -1.79
N PRO A 203 -4.75 13.03 -0.78
CA PRO A 203 -4.47 14.44 -0.96
C PRO A 203 -3.45 14.70 -2.09
N VAL A 204 -2.41 13.86 -2.23
CA VAL A 204 -1.41 13.97 -3.29
C VAL A 204 -2.04 13.71 -4.67
N GLN A 205 -2.88 12.69 -4.79
CA GLN A 205 -3.61 12.41 -6.04
C GLN A 205 -4.51 13.59 -6.45
N LEU A 206 -5.25 14.17 -5.49
CA LEU A 206 -6.15 15.29 -5.73
C LEU A 206 -5.40 16.58 -6.11
N ALA A 207 -4.21 16.81 -5.53
CA ALA A 207 -3.40 17.99 -5.83
C ALA A 207 -3.07 18.15 -7.33
N LEU A 208 -3.05 17.05 -8.07
CA LEU A 208 -2.71 17.00 -9.49
C LEU A 208 -3.94 17.04 -10.41
N LEU A 209 -5.13 17.08 -9.84
CA LEU A 209 -6.37 17.14 -10.60
C LEU A 209 -6.84 18.59 -10.80
N PRO A 210 -7.40 18.92 -11.98
CA PRO A 210 -8.21 20.11 -12.14
C PRO A 210 -9.40 20.05 -11.17
N TRP A 211 -9.78 21.19 -10.59
CA TRP A 211 -10.84 21.23 -9.58
C TRP A 211 -12.18 20.62 -10.04
N ARG A 212 -12.51 20.77 -11.33
CA ARG A 212 -13.73 20.19 -11.95
C ARG A 212 -13.72 18.65 -11.97
N ARG A 213 -12.55 18.01 -11.88
CA ARG A 213 -12.41 16.55 -11.88
C ARG A 213 -12.25 15.98 -10.47
N MET A 214 -12.02 16.82 -9.46
CA MET A 214 -11.87 16.36 -8.07
C MET A 214 -13.15 15.72 -7.54
N LEU A 215 -14.31 16.38 -7.68
CA LEU A 215 -15.58 15.83 -7.18
C LEU A 215 -15.95 14.50 -7.83
N PRO A 216 -15.95 14.35 -9.17
CA PRO A 216 -16.18 13.05 -9.80
C PRO A 216 -15.17 11.96 -9.39
N PHE A 217 -13.92 12.32 -9.11
CA PHE A 217 -12.91 11.40 -8.60
C PHE A 217 -13.25 10.95 -7.18
N LEU A 218 -13.57 11.90 -6.28
CA LEU A 218 -13.95 11.61 -4.89
C LEU A 218 -15.21 10.76 -4.80
N VAL A 219 -16.23 11.04 -5.62
CA VAL A 219 -17.46 10.22 -5.66
C VAL A 219 -17.12 8.76 -6.02
N ARG A 220 -16.31 8.53 -7.06
CA ARG A 220 -15.88 7.18 -7.44
C ARG A 220 -15.01 6.54 -6.37
N GLY A 221 -14.16 7.34 -5.71
CA GLY A 221 -13.32 6.90 -4.62
C GLY A 221 -14.07 6.52 -3.35
N ALA A 222 -15.18 7.19 -3.05
CA ALA A 222 -15.99 6.93 -1.88
C ALA A 222 -17.01 5.80 -2.08
N LEU A 223 -17.52 5.62 -3.31
CA LEU A 223 -18.67 4.77 -3.60
C LEU A 223 -18.48 3.29 -3.19
N PRO A 224 -17.34 2.62 -3.45
CA PRO A 224 -17.15 1.23 -3.01
C PRO A 224 -17.27 1.06 -1.50
N SER A 225 -16.61 1.93 -0.73
CA SER A 225 -16.69 1.91 0.73
C SER A 225 -18.08 2.24 1.24
N ALA A 226 -18.73 3.27 0.66
CA ALA A 226 -20.05 3.70 1.05
C ALA A 226 -21.10 2.59 0.85
N VAL A 227 -21.07 1.90 -0.29
CA VAL A 227 -22.01 0.81 -0.60
C VAL A 227 -21.85 -0.36 0.37
N LEU A 228 -20.62 -0.81 0.60
CA LEU A 228 -20.40 -1.96 1.49
C LEU A 228 -20.64 -1.62 2.96
N LEU A 229 -20.25 -0.43 3.41
CA LEU A 229 -20.56 0.02 4.77
C LEU A 229 -22.05 0.23 4.98
N ALA A 230 -22.76 0.78 3.99
CA ALA A 230 -24.21 0.94 4.08
C ALA A 230 -24.93 -0.43 4.20
N ALA A 231 -24.49 -1.42 3.42
CA ALA A 231 -25.03 -2.78 3.53
C ALA A 231 -24.82 -3.38 4.92
N ALA A 232 -23.61 -3.27 5.48
CA ALA A 232 -23.29 -3.73 6.82
C ALA A 232 -24.09 -2.97 7.90
N ALA A 233 -24.18 -1.64 7.77
CA ALA A 233 -24.89 -0.78 8.72
C ALA A 233 -26.42 -1.00 8.69
N ILE A 234 -27.00 -1.23 7.52
CA ILE A 234 -28.43 -1.58 7.40
C ILE A 234 -28.70 -2.93 8.07
N ALA A 235 -27.80 -3.89 7.92
CA ALA A 235 -27.93 -5.22 8.52
C ALA A 235 -27.68 -5.21 10.03
N ASN A 236 -26.72 -4.43 10.51
CA ASN A 236 -26.38 -4.27 11.93
C ASN A 236 -25.67 -2.93 12.18
N TRP A 237 -26.44 -1.88 12.46
CA TRP A 237 -25.92 -0.54 12.71
C TRP A 237 -24.97 -0.47 13.91
N HIS A 238 -25.35 -1.09 15.01
CA HIS A 238 -24.63 -0.97 16.29
C HIS A 238 -23.19 -1.50 16.16
N ASP A 239 -23.03 -2.73 15.71
CA ASP A 239 -21.71 -3.36 15.61
C ASP A 239 -20.86 -2.70 14.51
N THR A 240 -21.49 -2.31 13.39
CA THR A 240 -20.79 -1.57 12.32
C THR A 240 -20.26 -0.24 12.82
N TYR A 241 -21.09 0.54 13.54
CA TYR A 241 -20.68 1.83 14.10
C TYR A 241 -19.54 1.65 15.10
N LEU A 242 -19.65 0.72 16.03
CA LEU A 242 -18.60 0.45 17.03
C LEU A 242 -17.29 0.03 16.38
N SER A 243 -17.34 -0.89 15.41
CA SER A 243 -16.11 -1.38 14.76
C SER A 243 -15.42 -0.30 13.93
N VAL A 244 -16.18 0.52 13.20
CA VAL A 244 -15.58 1.57 12.35
C VAL A 244 -15.06 2.75 13.18
N THR A 245 -15.69 3.07 14.33
CA THR A 245 -15.33 4.26 15.09
C THR A 245 -14.40 3.99 16.28
N SER A 246 -14.54 2.84 16.96
CA SER A 246 -13.79 2.57 18.19
C SER A 246 -12.52 1.75 17.97
N GLN A 247 -12.61 0.61 17.31
CA GLN A 247 -11.44 -0.29 17.16
C GLN A 247 -10.22 0.36 16.52
N PRO A 248 -10.32 1.02 15.35
CA PRO A 248 -9.14 1.58 14.72
C PRO A 248 -8.56 2.77 15.49
N ASN A 249 -9.36 3.45 16.33
CA ASN A 249 -8.95 4.63 17.05
C ASN A 249 -8.48 4.38 18.48
N SER A 250 -8.58 3.14 18.96
CA SER A 250 -8.26 2.74 20.32
C SER A 250 -7.36 1.51 20.36
N PRO A 251 -6.14 1.57 19.75
CA PRO A 251 -5.24 0.42 19.72
C PRO A 251 -4.74 0.06 21.11
N VAL A 252 -4.55 -1.24 21.36
CA VAL A 252 -3.88 -1.77 22.54
C VAL A 252 -2.39 -1.44 22.48
N ILE A 253 -1.79 -1.05 23.60
CA ILE A 253 -0.35 -0.73 23.69
C ILE A 253 0.46 -2.04 23.68
N ASN A 254 0.78 -2.53 22.51
CA ASN A 254 1.67 -3.69 22.32
C ASN A 254 3.02 -3.32 21.68
N HIS A 255 3.07 -2.22 20.94
CA HIS A 255 4.25 -1.71 20.26
C HIS A 255 4.33 -0.19 20.48
N PRO A 256 4.80 0.27 21.64
CA PRO A 256 4.79 1.68 21.98
C PRO A 256 5.75 2.49 21.12
N THR A 257 5.40 3.76 20.90
CA THR A 257 6.23 4.77 20.24
C THR A 257 6.49 5.93 21.21
N VAL A 258 7.27 6.93 20.81
CA VAL A 258 7.46 8.14 21.62
C VAL A 258 6.14 8.90 21.86
N TRP A 259 5.15 8.69 21.02
CA TRP A 259 3.83 9.33 21.11
C TRP A 259 2.87 8.62 22.07
N THR A 260 3.16 7.38 22.45
CA THR A 260 2.28 6.60 23.35
C THR A 260 2.03 7.31 24.67
N SER A 261 3.07 7.92 25.24
CA SER A 261 2.96 8.67 26.51
C SER A 261 2.18 9.98 26.38
N LEU A 262 2.10 10.53 25.17
CA LEU A 262 1.36 11.77 24.88
C LEU A 262 -0.08 11.49 24.43
N ALA A 263 -0.39 10.26 24.04
CA ALA A 263 -1.73 9.86 23.65
C ALA A 263 -2.65 9.74 24.86
N PRO A 264 -3.90 10.22 24.78
CA PRO A 264 -4.87 10.04 25.85
C PRO A 264 -5.04 8.56 26.19
N GLN A 265 -4.83 8.22 27.46
CA GLN A 265 -4.96 6.85 27.95
C GLN A 265 -6.44 6.47 28.05
N MET A 266 -6.74 5.25 27.65
CA MET A 266 -8.08 4.66 27.67
C MET A 266 -8.10 3.41 28.55
N ALA A 267 -9.29 2.85 28.78
CA ALA A 267 -9.42 1.60 29.50
C ALA A 267 -8.68 0.45 28.78
N ASN A 268 -8.35 -0.61 29.54
CA ASN A 268 -7.76 -1.84 29.02
C ASN A 268 -6.41 -1.68 28.29
N GLN A 269 -5.55 -0.77 28.76
CA GLN A 269 -4.25 -0.49 28.15
C GLN A 269 -4.34 -0.03 26.68
N ASN A 270 -5.42 0.65 26.32
CA ASN A 270 -5.59 1.26 25.02
C ASN A 270 -5.21 2.74 25.08
N VAL A 271 -4.90 3.31 23.92
CA VAL A 271 -4.67 4.74 23.72
C VAL A 271 -5.53 5.30 22.61
N ALA A 272 -5.92 6.57 22.75
CA ALA A 272 -6.66 7.25 21.68
C ALA A 272 -5.71 7.66 20.53
N ALA A 273 -5.74 6.94 19.42
CA ALA A 273 -4.93 7.23 18.23
C ALA A 273 -5.51 8.37 17.36
N GLY A 274 -6.79 8.72 17.53
CA GLY A 274 -7.49 9.69 16.69
C GLY A 274 -6.78 11.04 16.51
N PRO A 275 -6.29 11.72 17.56
CA PRO A 275 -5.58 12.99 17.43
C PRO A 275 -4.33 12.91 16.54
N PHE A 276 -3.54 11.84 16.65
CA PHE A 276 -2.32 11.61 15.87
C PHE A 276 -2.64 11.29 14.42
N ARG A 277 -3.71 10.54 14.17
CA ARG A 277 -4.21 10.26 12.82
C ARG A 277 -4.73 11.52 12.13
N LEU A 278 -5.43 12.38 12.86
CA LEU A 278 -5.84 13.68 12.33
C LEU A 278 -4.63 14.54 11.96
N ALA A 279 -3.62 14.60 12.82
CA ALA A 279 -2.36 15.30 12.51
C ALA A 279 -1.69 14.72 11.26
N THR A 280 -1.67 13.40 11.12
CA THR A 280 -1.14 12.72 9.93
C THR A 280 -1.90 13.12 8.65
N ILE A 281 -3.23 13.20 8.71
CA ILE A 281 -4.06 13.65 7.58
C ILE A 281 -3.78 15.11 7.23
N VAL A 282 -3.67 16.00 8.22
CA VAL A 282 -3.34 17.42 8.01
C VAL A 282 -1.97 17.54 7.34
N LEU A 283 -0.96 16.81 7.81
CA LEU A 283 0.37 16.78 7.18
C LEU A 283 0.33 16.24 5.75
N ALA A 284 -0.46 15.21 5.47
CA ALA A 284 -0.65 14.71 4.10
C ALA A 284 -1.28 15.78 3.18
N CYS A 285 -2.23 16.58 3.69
CA CYS A 285 -2.79 17.71 2.96
C CYS A 285 -1.77 18.84 2.72
N LEU A 286 -0.88 19.13 3.68
CA LEU A 286 0.22 20.08 3.50
C LEU A 286 1.22 19.58 2.44
N CYS A 287 1.54 18.29 2.42
CA CYS A 287 2.34 17.67 1.36
C CYS A 287 1.69 17.85 -0.01
N ALA A 288 0.38 17.63 -0.12
CA ALA A 288 -0.38 17.82 -1.35
C ALA A 288 -0.30 19.27 -1.85
N PHE A 289 -0.39 20.24 -0.95
CA PHE A 289 -0.21 21.64 -1.27
C PHE A 289 1.20 21.94 -1.80
N ALA A 290 2.23 21.38 -1.18
CA ALA A 290 3.62 21.51 -1.64
C ALA A 290 3.80 20.90 -3.05
N VAL A 291 3.23 19.72 -3.31
CA VAL A 291 3.22 19.08 -4.64
C VAL A 291 2.56 19.99 -5.68
N ARG A 292 1.37 20.50 -5.37
CA ARG A 292 0.63 21.39 -6.29
C ARG A 292 1.42 22.65 -6.62
N ARG A 293 2.03 23.31 -5.63
CA ARG A 293 2.88 24.49 -5.84
C ARG A 293 4.08 24.20 -6.73
N ARG A 294 4.79 23.09 -6.47
CA ARG A 294 5.93 22.68 -7.29
C ARG A 294 5.54 22.43 -8.73
N TRP A 295 4.43 21.73 -8.94
CA TRP A 295 3.93 21.45 -10.27
C TRP A 295 3.53 22.73 -11.03
N GLN A 296 2.84 23.64 -10.36
CA GLN A 296 2.46 24.93 -10.96
C GLN A 296 3.70 25.76 -11.31
N ALA A 297 4.72 25.80 -10.47
CA ALA A 297 5.97 26.51 -10.74
C ALA A 297 6.73 25.94 -11.94
N GLN A 298 6.67 24.62 -12.14
CA GLN A 298 7.29 23.95 -13.30
C GLN A 298 6.51 24.18 -14.61
N ALA A 299 5.21 24.38 -14.51
CA ALA A 299 4.34 24.63 -15.66
C ALA A 299 4.47 26.05 -16.23
N GLN A 300 5.05 27.00 -15.48
CA GLN A 300 5.28 28.39 -15.92
C GLN A 300 6.74 28.52 -16.45
N PRO A 301 6.98 28.66 -17.77
CA PRO A 301 8.29 28.94 -18.28
C PRO A 301 8.74 30.33 -17.84
N PRO A 302 9.98 30.51 -17.37
CA PRO A 302 10.52 31.85 -17.05
C PRO A 302 10.52 32.71 -18.32
N GLY A 303 9.80 33.84 -18.29
CA GLY A 303 9.95 34.92 -19.26
C GLY A 303 8.94 35.01 -20.41
N ARG A 304 7.87 34.23 -20.46
CA ARG A 304 6.81 34.41 -21.48
C ARG A 304 5.43 34.63 -20.86
N ALA A 305 5.21 35.83 -20.36
CA ALA A 305 3.86 36.40 -20.27
C ALA A 305 3.42 36.74 -21.71
N GLY A 306 2.54 35.93 -22.31
CA GLY A 306 1.85 36.31 -23.53
C GLY A 306 2.29 35.59 -24.81
N ARG A 307 1.70 34.49 -25.08
CA ARG A 307 1.18 33.83 -26.29
C ARG A 307 1.30 32.31 -26.16
N PRO A 308 0.24 31.54 -26.33
CA PRO A 308 0.33 30.09 -26.43
C PRO A 308 1.06 29.78 -27.74
N GLY A 309 2.30 29.28 -27.66
CA GLY A 309 3.05 28.80 -28.82
C GLY A 309 2.35 27.56 -29.42
N PRO A 310 2.43 27.37 -30.76
CA PRO A 310 1.98 26.18 -31.42
C PRO A 310 2.79 24.97 -30.87
N GLY A 311 2.14 24.03 -30.23
CA GLY A 311 2.77 22.86 -29.59
C GLY A 311 2.51 22.74 -28.07
N ARG A 312 1.71 23.61 -27.47
CA ARG A 312 1.25 23.40 -26.11
C ARG A 312 0.37 22.15 -26.11
N PRO A 313 0.64 21.11 -25.26
CA PRO A 313 -0.32 20.07 -25.07
C PRO A 313 -1.64 20.73 -24.64
N GLU A 314 -2.71 20.42 -25.37
CA GLU A 314 -4.04 20.89 -25.01
C GLU A 314 -4.32 20.63 -23.52
N PRO A 315 -5.10 21.49 -22.83
CA PRO A 315 -5.45 21.30 -21.43
C PRO A 315 -6.17 19.96 -21.13
N GLY A 316 -6.26 19.07 -22.13
CA GLY A 316 -6.84 17.73 -22.07
C GLY A 316 -5.82 16.58 -22.13
N ALA A 317 -4.60 16.79 -22.56
CA ALA A 317 -3.56 15.75 -22.59
C ALA A 317 -2.97 15.58 -21.18
N LEU A 318 -3.61 14.72 -20.39
CA LEU A 318 -3.32 14.49 -18.97
C LEU A 318 -2.25 13.40 -18.74
N GLU A 319 -1.43 13.10 -19.71
CA GLU A 319 -0.31 12.17 -19.51
C GLU A 319 0.82 12.85 -18.75
N TRP A 320 1.23 12.22 -17.64
CA TRP A 320 2.31 12.74 -16.84
C TRP A 320 3.68 12.39 -17.44
N PRO A 321 4.62 13.33 -17.50
CA PRO A 321 6.00 12.98 -17.79
C PRO A 321 6.55 12.06 -16.69
N ALA A 322 7.53 11.21 -17.07
CA ALA A 322 8.12 10.25 -16.14
C ALA A 322 8.69 10.90 -14.87
N ALA A 323 9.29 12.09 -15.01
CA ALA A 323 9.82 12.85 -13.88
C ALA A 323 8.73 13.25 -12.87
N LEU A 324 7.56 13.68 -13.33
CA LEU A 324 6.42 13.99 -12.47
C LEU A 324 5.90 12.73 -11.79
N LEU A 325 5.77 11.62 -12.51
CA LEU A 325 5.32 10.36 -11.93
C LEU A 325 6.27 9.87 -10.82
N ALA A 326 7.59 10.01 -11.02
CA ALA A 326 8.58 9.65 -10.01
C ALA A 326 8.47 10.56 -8.76
N ASP A 327 8.28 11.86 -8.94
CA ASP A 327 8.09 12.81 -7.84
C ASP A 327 6.79 12.50 -7.07
N VAL A 328 5.69 12.24 -7.77
CA VAL A 328 4.41 11.86 -7.18
C VAL A 328 4.51 10.54 -6.40
N ALA A 329 5.14 9.53 -6.97
CA ALA A 329 5.35 8.25 -6.29
C ALA A 329 6.15 8.44 -4.99
N TRP A 330 7.17 9.30 -5.02
CA TRP A 330 7.91 9.65 -3.81
C TRP A 330 7.04 10.35 -2.76
N TRP A 331 6.22 11.33 -3.16
CA TRP A 331 5.32 12.02 -2.24
C TRP A 331 4.26 11.08 -1.66
N VAL A 332 3.76 10.12 -2.45
CA VAL A 332 2.88 9.07 -1.95
C VAL A 332 3.60 8.20 -0.92
N ALA A 333 4.84 7.78 -1.18
CA ALA A 333 5.65 7.08 -0.19
C ALA A 333 5.82 7.88 1.09
N PHE A 334 6.12 9.19 0.98
CA PHE A 334 6.28 10.08 2.13
C PHE A 334 4.98 10.21 2.94
N THR A 335 3.83 10.43 2.29
CA THR A 335 2.56 10.55 3.01
C THR A 335 2.15 9.24 3.70
N LEU A 336 2.41 8.09 3.09
CA LEU A 336 2.21 6.79 3.74
C LEU A 336 3.14 6.58 4.94
N ALA A 337 4.37 7.12 4.90
CA ALA A 337 5.32 7.05 6.00
C ALA A 337 4.89 7.88 7.23
N LEU A 338 4.07 8.91 7.04
CA LEU A 338 3.56 9.73 8.15
C LEU A 338 2.88 8.90 9.22
N ARG A 339 2.22 7.79 8.85
CA ARG A 339 1.65 6.86 9.83
C ARG A 339 2.73 6.29 10.74
N SER A 340 3.84 5.80 10.19
CA SER A 340 4.95 5.25 10.99
C SER A 340 5.61 6.31 11.87
N PHE A 341 5.57 7.59 11.46
CA PHE A 341 6.16 8.69 12.23
C PHE A 341 5.30 9.14 13.40
N PHE A 342 3.98 9.10 13.27
CA PHE A 342 3.06 9.76 14.21
C PHE A 342 2.07 8.81 14.89
N GLU A 343 2.00 7.52 14.54
CA GLU A 343 1.10 6.58 15.21
C GLU A 343 1.56 6.35 16.67
N PRO A 344 0.68 6.42 17.67
CA PRO A 344 1.05 6.15 19.06
C PRO A 344 1.33 4.67 19.34
N VAL A 345 0.87 3.77 18.50
CA VAL A 345 1.19 2.34 18.53
C VAL A 345 1.55 1.91 17.11
N MET A 346 2.80 1.49 16.91
CA MET A 346 3.30 1.11 15.59
C MET A 346 3.51 -0.41 15.51
N VAL A 347 2.85 -1.06 14.56
CA VAL A 347 3.06 -2.49 14.31
C VAL A 347 4.19 -2.72 13.30
N SER A 348 4.84 -3.87 13.38
CA SER A 348 6.06 -4.21 12.63
C SER A 348 5.95 -4.10 11.10
N TYR A 349 4.75 -4.20 10.53
CA TYR A 349 4.52 -4.09 9.07
C TYR A 349 4.13 -2.67 8.62
N TYR A 350 3.89 -1.70 9.51
CA TYR A 350 3.54 -0.33 9.11
C TYR A 350 4.58 0.38 8.22
N PRO A 351 5.90 0.14 8.35
CA PRO A 351 6.88 0.71 7.44
C PRO A 351 6.83 0.15 6.02
N TRP A 352 6.15 -1.00 5.79
CA TRP A 352 6.15 -1.67 4.50
C TRP A 352 5.54 -0.84 3.36
N PRO A 353 4.34 -0.22 3.45
CA PRO A 353 3.74 0.51 2.34
C PRO A 353 4.62 1.66 1.82
N PRO A 354 5.17 2.55 2.66
CA PRO A 354 6.06 3.60 2.19
C PRO A 354 7.35 3.04 1.58
N MET A 355 7.93 1.96 2.12
CA MET A 355 9.12 1.33 1.55
C MET A 355 8.84 0.78 0.15
N ALA A 356 7.74 0.05 -0.02
CA ALA A 356 7.35 -0.54 -1.31
C ALA A 356 7.16 0.51 -2.40
N VAL A 357 6.55 1.65 -2.07
CA VAL A 357 6.36 2.76 -3.02
C VAL A 357 7.68 3.50 -3.30
N ALA A 358 8.52 3.74 -2.27
CA ALA A 358 9.79 4.45 -2.42
C ALA A 358 10.81 3.72 -3.31
N LEU A 359 10.77 2.39 -3.35
CA LEU A 359 11.64 1.60 -4.24
C LEU A 359 11.37 1.87 -5.73
N ILE A 360 10.16 2.30 -6.11
CA ILE A 360 9.80 2.56 -7.50
C ILE A 360 10.60 3.75 -8.09
N PRO A 361 10.59 4.96 -7.50
CA PRO A 361 11.45 6.04 -7.96
C PRO A 361 12.94 5.72 -7.79
N ALA A 362 13.37 4.96 -6.77
CA ALA A 362 14.75 4.52 -6.62
C ALA A 362 15.24 3.73 -7.86
N ALA A 363 14.39 2.87 -8.42
CA ALA A 363 14.71 2.11 -9.63
C ALA A 363 14.93 3.01 -10.85
N ALA A 364 14.19 4.13 -10.95
CA ALA A 364 14.38 5.13 -12.01
C ALA A 364 15.67 5.95 -11.83
N LEU A 365 16.07 6.22 -10.58
CA LEU A 365 17.28 6.99 -10.26
C LEU A 365 18.58 6.25 -10.54
N GLY A 366 18.59 4.93 -10.57
CA GLY A 366 19.75 4.13 -10.92
C GLY A 366 19.94 2.89 -10.06
N TRP A 367 20.73 1.93 -10.58
CA TRP A 367 20.90 0.63 -9.94
C TRP A 367 21.55 0.70 -8.54
N ARG A 368 22.53 1.62 -8.34
CA ARG A 368 23.18 1.80 -7.03
C ARG A 368 22.20 2.26 -5.96
N ARG A 369 21.35 3.25 -6.30
CA ARG A 369 20.31 3.73 -5.37
C ARG A 369 19.28 2.66 -5.09
N LEU A 370 18.85 1.91 -6.10
CA LEU A 370 17.91 0.80 -5.94
C LEU A 370 18.49 -0.29 -5.03
N TRP A 371 19.77 -0.65 -5.19
CA TRP A 371 20.44 -1.62 -4.32
C TRP A 371 20.50 -1.15 -2.87
N LEU A 372 20.98 0.07 -2.65
CA LEU A 372 21.06 0.65 -1.29
C LEU A 372 19.67 0.76 -0.65
N ALA A 373 18.69 1.23 -1.41
CA ALA A 373 17.32 1.32 -0.94
C ALA A 373 16.72 -0.07 -0.62
N GLY A 374 16.97 -1.06 -1.47
CA GLY A 374 16.52 -2.44 -1.26
C GLY A 374 17.15 -3.08 -0.03
N LEU A 375 18.47 -2.93 0.17
CA LEU A 375 19.16 -3.41 1.35
C LEU A 375 18.66 -2.74 2.62
N LEU A 376 18.48 -1.41 2.58
CA LEU A 376 17.97 -0.67 3.72
C LEU A 376 16.53 -1.08 4.05
N ALA A 377 15.67 -1.20 3.03
CA ALA A 377 14.29 -1.64 3.22
C ALA A 377 14.20 -3.06 3.79
N GLY A 378 15.05 -3.98 3.29
CA GLY A 378 15.17 -5.34 3.85
C GLY A 378 15.66 -5.33 5.30
N GLY A 379 16.69 -4.53 5.60
CA GLY A 379 17.19 -4.34 6.97
C GLY A 379 16.14 -3.77 7.92
N LEU A 380 15.37 -2.75 7.48
CA LEU A 380 14.26 -2.19 8.25
C LEU A 380 13.15 -3.21 8.48
N THR A 381 12.83 -4.02 7.46
CA THR A 381 11.85 -5.10 7.60
C THR A 381 12.29 -6.12 8.65
N GLY A 382 13.57 -6.51 8.65
CA GLY A 382 14.14 -7.39 9.66
C GLY A 382 14.15 -6.76 11.05
N ALA A 383 14.62 -5.51 11.18
CA ALA A 383 14.65 -4.77 12.44
C ALA A 383 13.26 -4.57 13.03
N ALA A 384 12.24 -4.36 12.19
CA ALA A 384 10.85 -4.20 12.64
C ALA A 384 10.30 -5.47 13.32
N GLN A 385 10.89 -6.65 13.08
CA GLN A 385 10.51 -7.90 13.75
C GLN A 385 11.18 -8.10 15.11
N GLY A 386 12.04 -7.18 15.52
CA GLY A 386 12.74 -7.22 16.80
C GLY A 386 11.84 -6.87 18.00
N PRO A 387 12.39 -6.89 19.22
CA PRO A 387 11.66 -6.59 20.45
C PRO A 387 11.20 -5.13 20.45
N SER A 388 9.89 -4.92 20.46
CA SER A 388 9.26 -3.59 20.36
C SER A 388 9.10 -2.85 21.68
N HIS A 389 9.41 -3.49 22.82
CA HIS A 389 9.17 -2.89 24.14
C HIS A 389 10.12 -1.72 24.48
N ALA A 390 11.26 -1.65 23.81
CA ALA A 390 12.25 -0.59 24.00
C ALA A 390 12.14 0.44 22.86
N VAL A 391 11.31 1.46 23.05
CA VAL A 391 10.99 2.50 22.05
C VAL A 391 12.24 3.08 21.38
N TRP A 392 13.26 3.45 22.17
CA TRP A 392 14.47 4.08 21.65
C TRP A 392 15.36 3.13 20.81
N ILE A 393 15.33 1.84 21.11
CA ILE A 393 16.12 0.83 20.39
C ILE A 393 15.35 0.29 19.19
N TRP A 394 14.04 0.32 19.20
CA TRP A 394 13.19 -0.25 18.14
C TRP A 394 12.59 0.82 17.23
N TRP A 395 11.75 1.73 17.77
CA TRP A 395 11.01 2.68 16.93
C TRP A 395 11.90 3.78 16.36
N VAL A 396 12.82 4.36 17.15
CA VAL A 396 13.68 5.46 16.68
C VAL A 396 14.58 5.05 15.51
N PRO A 397 15.30 3.89 15.57
CA PRO A 397 16.07 3.43 14.41
C PRO A 397 15.21 3.12 13.20
N LEU A 398 13.99 2.58 13.38
CA LEU A 398 13.08 2.32 12.25
C LEU A 398 12.64 3.61 11.56
N VAL A 399 12.27 4.62 12.32
CA VAL A 399 11.89 5.93 11.79
C VAL A 399 13.08 6.62 11.12
N ALA A 400 14.25 6.62 11.77
CA ALA A 400 15.47 7.18 11.20
C ALA A 400 15.85 6.48 9.88
N GLY A 401 15.80 5.15 9.86
CA GLY A 401 16.06 4.37 8.65
C GLY A 401 15.04 4.64 7.55
N LEU A 402 13.76 4.81 7.89
CA LEU A 402 12.72 5.16 6.91
C LEU A 402 12.94 6.56 6.34
N VAL A 403 13.36 7.54 7.15
CA VAL A 403 13.74 8.88 6.68
C VAL A 403 14.94 8.81 5.74
N ILE A 404 15.97 8.03 6.08
CA ILE A 404 17.14 7.82 5.22
C ILE A 404 16.73 7.17 3.90
N LEU A 405 15.85 6.16 3.94
CA LEU A 405 15.31 5.50 2.74
C LEU A 405 14.59 6.49 1.84
N LEU A 406 13.70 7.30 2.39
CA LEU A 406 12.97 8.33 1.64
C LEU A 406 13.93 9.37 1.04
N ALA A 407 14.94 9.81 1.79
CA ALA A 407 15.96 10.73 1.28
C ALA A 407 16.78 10.11 0.13
N LEU A 408 17.16 8.83 0.24
CA LEU A 408 17.87 8.08 -0.79
C LEU A 408 17.05 7.93 -2.08
N CYS A 409 15.73 7.74 -1.92
CA CYS A 409 14.78 7.56 -3.03
C CYS A 409 14.25 8.90 -3.58
N TYR A 410 14.63 10.05 -3.01
CA TYR A 410 14.13 11.34 -3.45
C TYR A 410 14.60 11.62 -4.89
N PRO A 411 13.68 11.89 -5.83
CA PRO A 411 14.01 12.25 -7.19
C PRO A 411 14.56 13.68 -7.21
N ALA A 412 15.89 13.81 -7.02
CA ALA A 412 16.57 15.08 -7.25
C ALA A 412 16.17 15.58 -8.64
N ARG A 413 15.96 16.89 -8.79
CA ARG A 413 15.55 17.53 -10.04
C ARG A 413 16.23 16.83 -11.21
N VAL A 414 15.47 16.10 -12.01
CA VAL A 414 15.95 15.58 -13.29
C VAL A 414 16.40 16.82 -14.06
N THR A 415 17.70 17.00 -14.18
CA THR A 415 18.29 18.00 -15.05
C THR A 415 17.60 17.85 -16.39
N ARG A 416 16.99 18.93 -16.90
CA ARG A 416 16.39 18.96 -18.23
C ARG A 416 17.35 18.23 -19.17
N PRO A 417 16.89 17.30 -20.01
CA PRO A 417 17.74 16.84 -21.09
C PRO A 417 18.24 18.11 -21.80
N GLU A 418 19.54 18.24 -21.89
CA GLU A 418 20.17 19.29 -22.66
C GLU A 418 19.51 19.31 -24.03
N PRO A 419 18.97 20.45 -24.51
CA PRO A 419 18.42 20.50 -25.86
C PRO A 419 19.47 19.92 -26.76
N LEU A 420 19.18 18.81 -27.43
CA LEU A 420 20.02 18.33 -28.53
C LEU A 420 20.30 19.56 -29.41
N LEU A 421 21.52 20.07 -29.34
CA LEU A 421 21.96 21.15 -30.20
C LEU A 421 21.53 20.73 -31.61
N ALA A 422 20.61 21.51 -32.20
CA ALA A 422 20.27 21.32 -33.58
C ALA A 422 21.59 21.25 -34.35
N PRO A 423 21.77 20.28 -35.29
CA PRO A 423 22.99 20.24 -36.08
C PRO A 423 23.13 21.61 -36.68
N SER A 424 24.27 22.25 -36.36
CA SER A 424 24.70 23.49 -36.98
C SER A 424 24.57 23.30 -38.48
N GLU A 425 23.63 24.04 -39.09
CA GLU A 425 23.60 24.13 -40.56
C GLU A 425 25.00 24.58 -40.97
N ALA A 426 25.75 23.63 -41.47
CA ALA A 426 26.99 23.91 -42.11
C ALA A 426 26.68 24.79 -43.33
N THR A 427 26.89 26.09 -43.15
CA THR A 427 26.94 27.05 -44.25
C THR A 427 28.04 26.60 -45.23
N THR A 428 27.60 26.07 -46.37
CA THR A 428 28.39 25.98 -47.58
C THR A 428 28.39 27.30 -48.30
#